data_88a4ff490160864f39a35e5d73649bff
#
_entry.id   88a4ff490160864f39a35e5d73649bff
#
_cell.length_a   1.000
_cell.length_b   1.000
_cell.length_c   1.000
_cell.angle_alpha   90.00
_cell.angle_beta   90.00
_cell.angle_gamma   90.00
#
_symmetry.space_group_name_H-M   'P 1'
#
loop_
_entity.id
_entity.type
_entity.pdbx_description
1 polymer ?
#
loop_
_entity_poly.entity_id
_entity_poly.type
_entity_poly.pdbx_seq_one_letter_code
_entity_poly.pdbx_strand_id
1 'polypeptide(L)'
;MSAVPSTPSSGQQNLALWGSTFAFTVCFAVWTIFSIIGIQIKKDLGLSDTQFGLLAATPILTGSLIRLFLGVWTEQYGGRIVFSLVMLAGAAATWMLTYAQTYPQFLMAALAVGIAGGSFAVGIAYVSKWFPQEKQGTALGIFGAGNIGSAVTKLLAPMVMVAYGWHGVARFWAIGLAITAVLFFLFTKDDPGLARRKAEGIKPVPFAEQMKPLRNLQVWRFSLYYFFVFGAFVALALWLPRYLTGAYGLDVKTAGLIAACYSIPASLFRIVGGWLSDRIGARRVMYWTFGVSAVCTFLLSYPSTTYVIDGINGPMEFRLAVGLVPFIVLVFVLGFFMSLGKAAVYKHIPVYYPNNVGAVGGVVGMIGGLGGFILPITFGAMNDALGIWTSCFMLLFVLVSTALVWMHFAIRRMDVSRHPQITGDTDLPEIMPQAGR
;
A
#
# COMPACT_ATOMS: atom_id res chain seq x y z
N MET A 1 -13.80 45.16 1.24
CA MET A 1 -13.37 44.54 -0.04
C MET A 1 -12.78 43.16 0.27
N SER A 2 -13.58 42.14 0.14
CA SER A 2 -13.11 40.74 0.32
C SER A 2 -12.31 40.37 -0.93
N ALA A 3 -11.01 40.15 -0.75
CA ALA A 3 -10.15 39.69 -1.82
C ALA A 3 -10.70 38.35 -2.34
N VAL A 4 -11.10 38.33 -3.62
CA VAL A 4 -11.42 37.08 -4.33
C VAL A 4 -10.22 36.17 -4.20
N PRO A 5 -10.37 34.92 -3.72
CA PRO A 5 -9.25 34.01 -3.58
C PRO A 5 -8.63 33.80 -4.97
N SER A 6 -7.40 34.26 -5.15
CA SER A 6 -6.65 34.01 -6.38
C SER A 6 -6.55 32.50 -6.60
N THR A 7 -6.95 32.04 -7.77
CA THR A 7 -6.72 30.65 -8.20
C THR A 7 -5.24 30.30 -7.99
N PRO A 8 -4.91 29.18 -7.34
CA PRO A 8 -3.52 28.80 -7.08
C PRO A 8 -2.73 28.80 -8.38
N SER A 9 -1.52 29.37 -8.37
CA SER A 9 -0.67 29.33 -9.56
C SER A 9 -0.27 27.88 -9.88
N SER A 10 -0.11 27.59 -11.16
CA SER A 10 0.32 26.27 -11.63
C SER A 10 1.64 25.81 -10.96
N GLY A 11 2.55 26.76 -10.69
CA GLY A 11 3.79 26.48 -9.96
C GLY A 11 3.55 26.00 -8.52
N GLN A 12 2.58 26.61 -7.82
CA GLN A 12 2.24 26.22 -6.45
C GLN A 12 1.55 24.84 -6.42
N GLN A 13 0.66 24.58 -7.39
CA GLN A 13 0.02 23.25 -7.54
C GLN A 13 1.06 22.16 -7.79
N ASN A 14 1.99 22.39 -8.70
CA ASN A 14 3.06 21.44 -9.02
C ASN A 14 3.98 21.22 -7.82
N LEU A 15 4.33 22.27 -7.10
CA LEU A 15 5.17 22.16 -5.91
C LEU A 15 4.47 21.38 -4.78
N ALA A 16 3.18 21.64 -4.56
CA ALA A 16 2.38 20.89 -3.61
C ALA A 16 2.28 19.40 -3.99
N LEU A 17 2.06 19.08 -5.27
CA LEU A 17 1.96 17.70 -5.76
C LEU A 17 3.30 16.97 -5.66
N TRP A 18 4.34 17.48 -6.33
CA TRP A 18 5.62 16.78 -6.39
C TRP A 18 6.36 16.77 -5.05
N GLY A 19 6.26 17.86 -4.28
CA GLY A 19 6.76 17.93 -2.92
C GLY A 19 6.10 16.90 -2.02
N SER A 20 4.78 16.76 -2.09
CA SER A 20 4.03 15.74 -1.33
C SER A 20 4.35 14.33 -1.80
N THR A 21 4.50 14.10 -3.11
CA THR A 21 4.87 12.80 -3.68
C THR A 21 6.25 12.37 -3.20
N PHE A 22 7.22 13.29 -3.24
CA PHE A 22 8.57 13.03 -2.73
C PHE A 22 8.57 12.76 -1.22
N ALA A 23 7.90 13.62 -0.44
CA ALA A 23 7.77 13.44 1.01
C ALA A 23 7.12 12.10 1.36
N PHE A 24 6.06 11.72 0.65
CA PHE A 24 5.41 10.42 0.83
C PHE A 24 6.34 9.26 0.42
N THR A 25 7.14 9.41 -0.63
CA THR A 25 8.13 8.40 -1.02
C THR A 25 9.13 8.14 0.10
N VAL A 26 9.67 9.20 0.71
CA VAL A 26 10.62 9.07 1.84
C VAL A 26 9.94 8.48 3.07
N CYS A 27 8.72 8.94 3.41
CA CYS A 27 7.93 8.36 4.48
C CYS A 27 7.68 6.85 4.26
N PHE A 28 7.34 6.46 3.04
CA PHE A 28 7.07 5.06 2.72
C PHE A 28 8.33 4.20 2.74
N ALA A 29 9.48 4.79 2.38
CA ALA A 29 10.78 4.13 2.52
C ALA A 29 11.10 3.84 4.00
N VAL A 30 10.89 4.82 4.88
CA VAL A 30 11.04 4.64 6.34
C VAL A 30 10.04 3.63 6.88
N TRP A 31 8.79 3.71 6.45
CA TRP A 31 7.71 2.82 6.92
C TRP A 31 7.98 1.34 6.64
N THR A 32 8.70 1.04 5.57
CA THR A 32 9.05 -0.33 5.17
C THR A 32 10.48 -0.74 5.52
N ILE A 33 11.18 0.00 6.37
CA ILE A 33 12.61 -0.19 6.68
C ILE A 33 12.91 -1.60 7.22
N PHE A 34 12.01 -2.17 8.03
CA PHE A 34 12.16 -3.49 8.62
C PHE A 34 12.16 -4.64 7.59
N SER A 35 11.74 -4.40 6.35
CA SER A 35 11.85 -5.40 5.28
C SER A 35 13.32 -5.79 4.99
N ILE A 36 14.25 -4.92 5.30
CA ILE A 36 15.69 -5.14 5.10
C ILE A 36 16.41 -5.26 6.45
N ILE A 37 16.37 -4.24 7.32
CA ILE A 37 17.09 -4.31 8.60
C ILE A 37 16.56 -5.41 9.51
N GLY A 38 15.27 -5.73 9.40
CA GLY A 38 14.63 -6.80 10.18
C GLY A 38 15.26 -8.18 9.92
N ILE A 39 15.84 -8.41 8.74
CA ILE A 39 16.53 -9.67 8.41
C ILE A 39 17.78 -9.82 9.29
N GLN A 40 18.56 -8.76 9.45
CA GLN A 40 19.73 -8.78 10.31
C GLN A 40 19.34 -8.87 11.79
N ILE A 41 18.35 -8.07 12.21
CA ILE A 41 17.82 -8.10 13.60
C ILE A 41 17.30 -9.51 13.93
N LYS A 42 16.59 -10.16 12.99
CA LYS A 42 16.14 -11.56 13.16
C LYS A 42 17.31 -12.49 13.43
N LYS A 43 18.39 -12.34 12.67
CA LYS A 43 19.60 -13.18 12.82
C LYS A 43 20.29 -12.92 14.15
N ASP A 44 20.43 -11.64 14.53
CA ASP A 44 21.13 -11.23 15.76
C ASP A 44 20.40 -11.67 17.04
N LEU A 45 19.07 -11.67 17.02
CA LEU A 45 18.23 -12.03 18.17
C LEU A 45 17.66 -13.47 18.10
N GLY A 46 17.94 -14.23 17.05
CA GLY A 46 17.40 -15.58 16.87
C GLY A 46 15.88 -15.66 16.76
N LEU A 47 15.25 -14.65 16.13
CA LEU A 47 13.78 -14.57 16.04
C LEU A 47 13.21 -15.64 15.11
N SER A 48 12.00 -16.15 15.43
CA SER A 48 11.20 -16.97 14.53
C SER A 48 10.72 -16.16 13.31
N ASP A 49 10.20 -16.80 12.28
CA ASP A 49 9.61 -16.11 11.13
C ASP A 49 8.30 -15.38 11.51
N THR A 50 7.54 -15.91 12.47
CA THR A 50 6.38 -15.21 13.06
C THR A 50 6.82 -13.92 13.75
N GLN A 51 7.86 -13.95 14.57
CA GLN A 51 8.40 -12.77 15.25
C GLN A 51 8.95 -11.74 14.26
N PHE A 52 9.62 -12.17 13.21
CA PHE A 52 10.04 -11.30 12.11
C PHE A 52 8.84 -10.66 11.41
N GLY A 53 7.82 -11.47 11.08
CA GLY A 53 6.59 -10.98 10.47
C GLY A 53 5.91 -9.90 11.33
N LEU A 54 5.81 -10.12 12.65
CA LEU A 54 5.27 -9.15 13.59
C LEU A 54 6.13 -7.86 13.63
N LEU A 55 7.45 -7.99 13.71
CA LEU A 55 8.36 -6.85 13.72
C LEU A 55 8.22 -6.00 12.45
N ALA A 56 8.24 -6.64 11.28
CA ALA A 56 8.14 -5.98 9.99
C ALA A 56 6.76 -5.32 9.78
N ALA A 57 5.70 -5.92 10.32
CA ALA A 57 4.33 -5.45 10.18
C ALA A 57 3.93 -4.39 11.22
N THR A 58 4.59 -4.31 12.37
CA THR A 58 4.22 -3.41 13.46
C THR A 58 4.11 -1.93 13.04
N PRO A 59 5.01 -1.37 12.20
CA PRO A 59 4.84 0.00 11.71
C PRO A 59 3.54 0.19 10.91
N ILE A 60 3.07 -0.87 10.23
CA ILE A 60 1.87 -0.81 9.40
C ILE A 60 0.62 -0.63 10.27
N LEU A 61 0.59 -1.24 11.45
CA LEU A 61 -0.51 -1.09 12.40
C LEU A 61 -0.71 0.38 12.76
N THR A 62 0.32 1.03 13.32
CA THR A 62 0.25 2.44 13.71
C THR A 62 -0.05 3.33 12.53
N GLY A 63 0.66 3.13 11.40
CA GLY A 63 0.46 3.91 10.20
C GLY A 63 -0.94 3.80 9.61
N SER A 64 -1.62 2.66 9.78
CA SER A 64 -3.01 2.47 9.33
C SER A 64 -4.01 3.14 10.27
N LEU A 65 -3.86 2.97 11.57
CA LEU A 65 -4.80 3.50 12.57
C LEU A 65 -4.73 5.02 12.69
N ILE A 66 -3.54 5.61 12.67
CA ILE A 66 -3.35 7.05 12.85
C ILE A 66 -3.92 7.88 11.69
N ARG A 67 -4.16 7.27 10.52
CA ARG A 67 -4.72 7.95 9.33
C ARG A 67 -6.05 8.63 9.63
N LEU A 68 -6.88 8.03 10.47
CA LEU A 68 -8.17 8.60 10.83
C LEU A 68 -8.03 9.95 11.55
N PHE A 69 -7.07 10.03 12.46
CA PHE A 69 -6.79 11.28 13.22
C PHE A 69 -6.06 12.29 12.35
N LEU A 70 -5.07 11.86 11.58
CA LEU A 70 -4.28 12.75 10.73
C LEU A 70 -5.08 13.41 9.62
N GLY A 71 -6.11 12.73 9.08
CA GLY A 71 -7.05 13.34 8.14
C GLY A 71 -7.77 14.55 8.77
N VAL A 72 -8.31 14.38 9.96
CA VAL A 72 -8.97 15.46 10.73
C VAL A 72 -8.00 16.59 11.05
N TRP A 73 -6.82 16.26 11.55
CA TRP A 73 -5.80 17.27 11.88
C TRP A 73 -5.32 18.06 10.65
N THR A 74 -5.22 17.40 9.51
CA THR A 74 -4.88 18.07 8.26
C THR A 74 -5.92 19.12 7.86
N GLU A 75 -7.20 18.84 8.09
CA GLU A 75 -8.26 19.82 7.84
C GLU A 75 -8.27 20.97 8.83
N GLN A 76 -7.90 20.73 10.08
CA GLN A 76 -7.89 21.74 11.15
C GLN A 76 -6.66 22.64 11.10
N TYR A 77 -5.47 22.02 10.97
CA TYR A 77 -4.19 22.72 11.14
C TYR A 77 -3.47 23.02 9.83
N GLY A 78 -3.91 22.41 8.73
CA GLY A 78 -3.28 22.54 7.41
C GLY A 78 -2.28 21.41 7.11
N GLY A 79 -2.27 21.01 5.83
CA GLY A 79 -1.45 19.87 5.40
C GLY A 79 0.04 20.11 5.51
N ARG A 80 0.51 21.34 5.26
CA ARG A 80 1.93 21.70 5.40
C ARG A 80 2.48 21.39 6.79
N ILE A 81 1.82 21.85 7.83
CA ILE A 81 2.26 21.67 9.22
C ILE A 81 2.15 20.19 9.62
N VAL A 82 0.98 19.59 9.40
CA VAL A 82 0.73 18.19 9.83
C VAL A 82 1.68 17.23 9.11
N PHE A 83 1.93 17.39 7.82
CA PHE A 83 2.85 16.53 7.07
C PHE A 83 4.28 16.65 7.60
N SER A 84 4.75 17.89 7.84
CA SER A 84 6.09 18.13 8.40
C SER A 84 6.25 17.53 9.79
N LEU A 85 5.25 17.67 10.67
CA LEU A 85 5.27 17.08 12.01
C LEU A 85 5.27 15.54 11.97
N VAL A 86 4.49 14.93 11.09
CA VAL A 86 4.49 13.47 10.88
C VAL A 86 5.87 12.98 10.42
N MET A 87 6.52 13.70 9.50
CA MET A 87 7.87 13.36 9.04
C MET A 87 8.90 13.51 10.16
N LEU A 88 8.86 14.60 10.94
CA LEU A 88 9.79 14.81 12.05
C LEU A 88 9.60 13.77 13.15
N ALA A 89 8.35 13.45 13.50
CA ALA A 89 8.06 12.39 14.48
C ALA A 89 8.56 11.02 13.99
N GLY A 90 8.33 10.69 12.71
CA GLY A 90 8.87 9.49 12.08
C GLY A 90 10.39 9.44 12.04
N ALA A 91 11.05 10.57 11.75
CA ALA A 91 12.50 10.69 11.78
C ALA A 91 13.08 10.46 13.19
N ALA A 92 12.50 11.11 14.20
CA ALA A 92 12.91 10.92 15.61
C ALA A 92 12.74 9.45 16.03
N ALA A 93 11.60 8.83 15.71
CA ALA A 93 11.33 7.43 16.00
C ALA A 93 12.35 6.49 15.31
N THR A 94 12.67 6.76 14.04
CA THR A 94 13.64 5.96 13.28
C THR A 94 15.07 6.13 13.81
N TRP A 95 15.41 7.32 14.30
CA TRP A 95 16.68 7.53 15.00
C TRP A 95 16.71 6.78 16.32
N MET A 96 15.65 6.86 17.13
CA MET A 96 15.55 6.16 18.41
C MET A 96 15.60 4.64 18.27
N LEU A 97 15.15 4.09 17.14
CA LEU A 97 15.27 2.67 16.83
C LEU A 97 16.71 2.15 16.97
N THR A 98 17.72 3.00 16.71
CA THR A 98 19.14 2.61 16.81
C THR A 98 19.60 2.26 18.24
N TYR A 99 18.83 2.59 19.26
CA TYR A 99 19.11 2.25 20.66
C TYR A 99 18.40 0.98 21.14
N ALA A 100 17.53 0.38 20.32
CA ALA A 100 16.84 -0.86 20.66
C ALA A 100 17.81 -2.05 20.68
N GLN A 101 17.72 -2.87 21.73
CA GLN A 101 18.58 -4.05 21.92
C GLN A 101 17.79 -5.34 22.12
N THR A 102 16.54 -5.23 22.57
CA THR A 102 15.67 -6.37 22.84
C THR A 102 14.46 -6.37 21.91
N TYR A 103 13.88 -7.54 21.67
CA TYR A 103 12.73 -7.67 20.79
C TYR A 103 11.55 -6.76 21.19
N PRO A 104 11.14 -6.64 22.48
CA PRO A 104 10.11 -5.68 22.87
C PRO A 104 10.47 -4.22 22.56
N GLN A 105 11.76 -3.82 22.72
CA GLN A 105 12.22 -2.46 22.39
C GLN A 105 12.12 -2.22 20.88
N PHE A 106 12.47 -3.20 20.05
CA PHE A 106 12.26 -3.12 18.60
C PHE A 106 10.79 -2.98 18.22
N LEU A 107 9.88 -3.69 18.88
CA LEU A 107 8.44 -3.56 18.64
C LEU A 107 7.92 -2.16 19.03
N MET A 108 8.37 -1.62 20.17
CA MET A 108 8.00 -0.26 20.58
C MET A 108 8.52 0.80 19.60
N ALA A 109 9.78 0.66 19.19
CA ALA A 109 10.36 1.54 18.16
C ALA A 109 9.61 1.42 16.82
N ALA A 110 9.23 0.21 16.42
CA ALA A 110 8.47 -0.05 15.20
C ALA A 110 7.07 0.59 15.22
N LEU A 111 6.37 0.56 16.38
CA LEU A 111 5.12 1.30 16.55
C LEU A 111 5.32 2.80 16.33
N ALA A 112 6.39 3.37 16.87
CA ALA A 112 6.69 4.80 16.70
C ALA A 112 7.08 5.13 15.25
N VAL A 113 7.91 4.32 14.59
CA VAL A 113 8.26 4.45 13.15
C VAL A 113 7.01 4.41 12.28
N GLY A 114 5.99 3.68 12.72
CA GLY A 114 4.70 3.56 12.04
C GLY A 114 4.00 4.89 11.78
N ILE A 115 4.28 5.95 12.55
CA ILE A 115 3.74 7.30 12.35
C ILE A 115 3.99 7.79 10.92
N ALA A 116 5.15 7.48 10.34
CA ALA A 116 5.48 7.83 8.95
C ALA A 116 4.44 7.31 7.93
N GLY A 117 3.81 6.16 8.19
CA GLY A 117 2.76 5.58 7.34
C GLY A 117 1.44 6.37 7.33
N GLY A 118 1.23 7.22 8.32
CA GLY A 118 0.11 8.15 8.39
C GLY A 118 0.17 9.27 7.35
N SER A 119 1.35 9.55 6.81
CA SER A 119 1.61 10.58 5.78
C SER A 119 0.71 10.43 4.54
N PHE A 120 0.26 9.23 4.21
CA PHE A 120 -0.67 8.99 3.10
C PHE A 120 -1.98 9.77 3.26
N ALA A 121 -2.60 9.71 4.45
CA ALA A 121 -3.87 10.42 4.70
C ALA A 121 -3.68 11.93 4.65
N VAL A 122 -2.56 12.43 5.20
CA VAL A 122 -2.21 13.86 5.17
C VAL A 122 -2.02 14.32 3.72
N GLY A 123 -1.26 13.58 2.92
CA GLY A 123 -0.99 13.96 1.53
C GLY A 123 -2.24 13.92 0.65
N ILE A 124 -3.11 12.90 0.80
CA ILE A 124 -4.40 12.85 0.10
C ILE A 124 -5.23 14.09 0.43
N ALA A 125 -5.39 14.41 1.71
CA ALA A 125 -6.17 15.58 2.15
C ALA A 125 -5.55 16.90 1.67
N TYR A 126 -4.24 17.02 1.69
CA TYR A 126 -3.52 18.23 1.27
C TYR A 126 -3.55 18.41 -0.25
N VAL A 127 -3.12 17.39 -1.02
CA VAL A 127 -3.03 17.47 -2.48
C VAL A 127 -4.40 17.70 -3.13
N SER A 128 -5.45 17.01 -2.64
CA SER A 128 -6.80 17.17 -3.20
C SER A 128 -7.31 18.62 -3.20
N LYS A 129 -6.88 19.46 -2.26
CA LYS A 129 -7.31 20.85 -2.13
C LYS A 129 -6.60 21.80 -3.10
N TRP A 130 -5.51 21.36 -3.74
CA TRP A 130 -4.77 22.14 -4.72
C TRP A 130 -5.31 21.96 -6.15
N PHE A 131 -6.10 20.91 -6.40
CA PHE A 131 -6.57 20.55 -7.73
C PHE A 131 -8.10 20.56 -7.81
N PRO A 132 -8.67 21.06 -8.95
CA PRO A 132 -10.10 20.97 -9.20
C PRO A 132 -10.52 19.48 -9.35
N GLN A 133 -11.80 19.22 -9.12
CA GLN A 133 -12.34 17.85 -9.04
C GLN A 133 -12.03 16.98 -10.27
N GLU A 134 -12.00 17.60 -11.46
CA GLU A 134 -11.69 16.91 -12.73
C GLU A 134 -10.25 16.44 -12.83
N LYS A 135 -9.32 17.07 -12.11
CA LYS A 135 -7.88 16.76 -12.10
C LYS A 135 -7.42 16.01 -10.85
N GLN A 136 -8.28 15.87 -9.85
CA GLN A 136 -7.92 15.23 -8.56
C GLN A 136 -7.53 13.76 -8.75
N GLY A 137 -8.20 13.01 -9.61
CA GLY A 137 -7.87 11.61 -9.88
C GLY A 137 -6.41 11.43 -10.33
N THR A 138 -5.99 12.21 -11.31
CA THR A 138 -4.60 12.19 -11.80
C THR A 138 -3.62 12.66 -10.73
N ALA A 139 -3.90 13.76 -10.02
CA ALA A 139 -3.03 14.28 -8.99
C ALA A 139 -2.84 13.29 -7.83
N LEU A 140 -3.92 12.68 -7.35
CA LEU A 140 -3.87 11.65 -6.30
C LEU A 140 -3.25 10.33 -6.79
N GLY A 141 -3.37 10.03 -8.07
CA GLY A 141 -2.66 8.91 -8.71
C GLY A 141 -1.14 9.10 -8.68
N ILE A 142 -0.66 10.30 -9.07
CA ILE A 142 0.75 10.69 -9.00
C ILE A 142 1.25 10.66 -7.55
N PHE A 143 0.52 11.27 -6.63
CA PHE A 143 0.86 11.23 -5.21
C PHE A 143 0.96 9.79 -4.69
N GLY A 144 0.00 8.93 -5.06
CA GLY A 144 -0.01 7.52 -4.66
C GLY A 144 1.15 6.68 -5.21
N ALA A 145 1.80 7.13 -6.30
CA ALA A 145 3.02 6.50 -6.82
C ALA A 145 4.21 6.62 -5.84
N GLY A 146 4.14 7.49 -4.84
CA GLY A 146 5.11 7.57 -3.74
C GLY A 146 5.27 6.28 -2.94
N ASN A 147 4.37 5.30 -3.08
CA ASN A 147 4.57 3.93 -2.60
C ASN A 147 5.89 3.29 -3.10
N ILE A 148 6.51 3.85 -4.15
CA ILE A 148 7.83 3.42 -4.66
C ILE A 148 8.92 3.52 -3.58
N GLY A 149 8.70 4.26 -2.50
CA GLY A 149 9.61 4.32 -1.35
C GLY A 149 9.99 2.94 -0.81
N SER A 150 9.10 1.94 -0.90
CA SER A 150 9.43 0.55 -0.55
C SER A 150 10.51 -0.06 -1.46
N ALA A 151 10.54 0.32 -2.74
CA ALA A 151 11.60 -0.09 -3.64
C ALA A 151 12.91 0.65 -3.36
N VAL A 152 12.82 1.95 -3.02
CA VAL A 152 13.99 2.75 -2.60
C VAL A 152 14.69 2.08 -1.41
N THR A 153 13.95 1.66 -0.39
CA THR A 153 14.53 0.93 0.75
C THR A 153 15.19 -0.38 0.31
N LYS A 154 14.55 -1.18 -0.54
CA LYS A 154 15.09 -2.46 -1.00
C LYS A 154 16.35 -2.31 -1.86
N LEU A 155 16.45 -1.23 -2.61
CA LEU A 155 17.61 -0.95 -3.46
C LEU A 155 18.78 -0.38 -2.65
N LEU A 156 18.52 0.59 -1.79
CA LEU A 156 19.58 1.36 -1.12
C LEU A 156 19.96 0.81 0.27
N ALA A 157 18.98 0.33 1.06
CA ALA A 157 19.25 -0.10 2.43
C ALA A 157 20.25 -1.27 2.51
N PRO A 158 20.23 -2.30 1.62
CA PRO A 158 21.23 -3.35 1.67
C PRO A 158 22.66 -2.85 1.43
N MET A 159 22.84 -1.84 0.54
CA MET A 159 24.16 -1.25 0.28
C MET A 159 24.70 -0.53 1.52
N VAL A 160 23.84 0.27 2.15
CA VAL A 160 24.18 0.99 3.39
C VAL A 160 24.43 -0.01 4.53
N MET A 161 23.62 -1.09 4.60
CA MET A 161 23.74 -2.10 5.64
C MET A 161 25.09 -2.85 5.58
N VAL A 162 25.58 -3.15 4.38
CA VAL A 162 26.90 -3.79 4.19
C VAL A 162 28.04 -2.88 4.67
N ALA A 163 27.93 -1.56 4.42
CA ALA A 163 28.96 -0.60 4.77
C ALA A 163 28.92 -0.13 6.24
N TYR A 164 27.71 0.06 6.80
CA TYR A 164 27.49 0.73 8.09
C TYR A 164 26.59 -0.03 9.06
N GLY A 165 26.24 -1.27 8.72
CA GLY A 165 25.29 -2.08 9.50
C GLY A 165 23.86 -1.53 9.47
N TRP A 166 22.93 -2.23 10.13
CA TRP A 166 21.53 -1.82 10.18
C TRP A 166 21.31 -0.48 10.94
N HIS A 167 22.16 -0.17 11.91
CA HIS A 167 22.15 1.12 12.60
C HIS A 167 22.42 2.28 11.63
N GLY A 168 23.35 2.09 10.70
CA GLY A 168 23.63 3.06 9.64
C GLY A 168 22.40 3.30 8.77
N VAL A 169 21.71 2.24 8.34
CA VAL A 169 20.46 2.38 7.59
C VAL A 169 19.43 3.21 8.35
N ALA A 170 19.19 2.89 9.62
CA ALA A 170 18.21 3.63 10.43
C ALA A 170 18.59 5.12 10.57
N ARG A 171 19.87 5.44 10.77
CA ARG A 171 20.35 6.84 10.87
C ARG A 171 20.20 7.59 9.55
N PHE A 172 20.63 7.01 8.43
CA PHE A 172 20.49 7.67 7.12
C PHE A 172 19.04 7.90 6.74
N TRP A 173 18.13 6.93 6.99
CA TRP A 173 16.70 7.08 6.75
C TRP A 173 16.07 8.16 7.64
N ALA A 174 16.47 8.20 8.92
CA ALA A 174 16.02 9.25 9.84
C ALA A 174 16.47 10.65 9.42
N ILE A 175 17.75 10.82 9.08
CA ILE A 175 18.29 12.10 8.60
C ILE A 175 17.60 12.51 7.27
N GLY A 176 17.47 11.59 6.32
CA GLY A 176 16.80 11.85 5.05
C GLY A 176 15.34 12.31 5.23
N LEU A 177 14.61 11.68 6.16
CA LEU A 177 13.24 12.07 6.48
C LEU A 177 13.17 13.43 7.19
N ALA A 178 14.10 13.73 8.11
CA ALA A 178 14.18 15.03 8.79
C ALA A 178 14.48 16.16 7.80
N ILE A 179 15.45 15.97 6.90
CA ILE A 179 15.77 16.94 5.84
C ILE A 179 14.55 17.15 4.95
N THR A 180 13.88 16.06 4.54
CA THR A 180 12.66 16.15 3.73
C THR A 180 11.56 16.95 4.43
N ALA A 181 11.38 16.78 5.74
CA ALA A 181 10.42 17.52 6.53
C ALA A 181 10.70 19.03 6.51
N VAL A 182 11.95 19.42 6.72
CA VAL A 182 12.38 20.82 6.71
C VAL A 182 12.19 21.44 5.31
N LEU A 183 12.65 20.75 4.27
CA LEU A 183 12.50 21.22 2.89
C LEU A 183 11.02 21.33 2.50
N PHE A 184 10.21 20.34 2.84
CA PHE A 184 8.77 20.39 2.59
C PHE A 184 8.13 21.60 3.29
N PHE A 185 8.45 21.83 4.56
CA PHE A 185 7.94 22.99 5.31
C PHE A 185 8.37 24.33 4.70
N LEU A 186 9.61 24.45 4.26
CA LEU A 186 10.13 25.71 3.71
C LEU A 186 9.57 26.04 2.33
N PHE A 187 9.44 25.04 1.46
CA PHE A 187 9.08 25.26 0.06
C PHE A 187 7.58 25.15 -0.23
N THR A 188 6.80 24.42 0.57
CA THR A 188 5.36 24.30 0.34
C THR A 188 4.57 25.38 1.09
N LYS A 189 3.30 25.56 0.70
CA LYS A 189 2.34 26.44 1.35
C LYS A 189 1.14 25.68 1.85
N ASP A 190 0.40 26.25 2.78
CA ASP A 190 -0.88 25.70 3.20
C ASP A 190 -1.91 25.74 2.08
N ASP A 191 -2.92 24.87 2.17
CA ASP A 191 -3.98 24.81 1.16
C ASP A 191 -4.77 26.14 1.08
N PRO A 192 -5.22 26.52 -0.14
CA PRO A 192 -5.85 27.82 -0.36
C PRO A 192 -7.12 28.06 0.45
N GLY A 193 -7.80 27.00 0.88
CA GLY A 193 -9.06 27.09 1.62
C GLY A 193 -8.90 27.10 3.14
N LEU A 194 -7.69 26.94 3.70
CA LEU A 194 -7.51 26.82 5.14
C LEU A 194 -7.96 28.05 5.91
N ALA A 195 -7.56 29.25 5.45
CA ALA A 195 -7.93 30.50 6.08
C ALA A 195 -9.46 30.72 6.06
N ARG A 196 -10.09 30.40 4.93
CA ARG A 196 -11.54 30.47 4.77
C ARG A 196 -12.27 29.53 5.72
N ARG A 197 -11.87 28.23 5.77
CA ARG A 197 -12.49 27.26 6.69
C ARG A 197 -12.36 27.69 8.15
N LYS A 198 -11.22 28.25 8.54
CA LYS A 198 -11.04 28.79 9.90
C LYS A 198 -11.96 29.98 10.17
N ALA A 199 -12.12 30.90 9.21
CA ALA A 199 -13.00 32.05 9.34
C ALA A 199 -14.49 31.68 9.39
N GLU A 200 -14.90 30.67 8.60
CA GLU A 200 -16.28 30.16 8.54
C GLU A 200 -16.62 29.21 9.70
N GLY A 201 -15.66 28.87 10.58
CA GLY A 201 -15.89 27.99 11.73
C GLY A 201 -16.33 26.57 11.34
N ILE A 202 -15.98 26.09 10.15
CA ILE A 202 -16.35 24.76 9.64
C ILE A 202 -15.70 23.71 10.54
N LYS A 203 -16.54 22.99 11.29
CA LYS A 203 -16.09 21.90 12.15
C LYS A 203 -15.82 20.65 11.34
N PRO A 204 -14.76 19.89 11.68
CA PRO A 204 -14.51 18.57 11.08
C PRO A 204 -15.67 17.63 11.35
N VAL A 205 -15.93 16.69 10.41
CA VAL A 205 -16.93 15.65 10.60
C VAL A 205 -16.58 14.81 11.83
N PRO A 206 -17.51 14.62 12.79
CA PRO A 206 -17.27 13.82 13.99
C PRO A 206 -16.83 12.39 13.64
N PHE A 207 -15.90 11.83 14.41
CA PHE A 207 -15.37 10.47 14.21
C PHE A 207 -16.50 9.42 14.09
N ALA A 208 -17.52 9.50 14.96
CA ALA A 208 -18.64 8.58 14.93
C ALA A 208 -19.42 8.62 13.60
N GLU A 209 -19.51 9.78 12.96
CA GLU A 209 -20.15 9.91 11.64
C GLU A 209 -19.30 9.29 10.53
N GLN A 210 -17.98 9.41 10.62
CA GLN A 210 -17.07 8.78 9.68
C GLN A 210 -17.14 7.24 9.73
N MET A 211 -17.55 6.68 10.86
CA MET A 211 -17.71 5.22 11.04
C MET A 211 -19.08 4.68 10.60
N LYS A 212 -20.08 5.54 10.33
CA LYS A 212 -21.42 5.10 9.87
C LYS A 212 -21.39 4.19 8.62
N PRO A 213 -20.50 4.43 7.61
CA PRO A 213 -20.41 3.57 6.43
C PRO A 213 -20.07 2.11 6.72
N LEU A 214 -19.45 1.79 7.87
CA LEU A 214 -19.15 0.40 8.25
C LEU A 214 -20.38 -0.52 8.33
N ARG A 215 -21.58 0.03 8.45
CA ARG A 215 -22.83 -0.74 8.42
C ARG A 215 -23.20 -1.24 7.02
N ASN A 216 -22.58 -0.70 5.96
CA ASN A 216 -22.90 -1.08 4.60
C ASN A 216 -21.98 -2.21 4.10
N LEU A 217 -22.56 -3.33 3.67
CA LEU A 217 -21.85 -4.51 3.17
C LEU A 217 -20.93 -4.18 1.97
N GLN A 218 -21.28 -3.19 1.15
CA GLN A 218 -20.49 -2.78 0.00
C GLN A 218 -19.13 -2.19 0.43
N VAL A 219 -19.07 -1.49 1.57
CA VAL A 219 -17.81 -0.98 2.13
C VAL A 219 -16.88 -2.13 2.51
N TRP A 220 -17.42 -3.22 3.10
CA TRP A 220 -16.63 -4.41 3.43
C TRP A 220 -16.11 -5.14 2.21
N ARG A 221 -16.88 -5.15 1.10
CA ARG A 221 -16.40 -5.69 -0.18
C ARG A 221 -15.23 -4.87 -0.72
N PHE A 222 -15.36 -3.55 -0.79
CA PHE A 222 -14.26 -2.67 -1.20
C PHE A 222 -13.07 -2.78 -0.25
N SER A 223 -13.31 -2.94 1.04
CA SER A 223 -12.27 -3.17 2.04
C SER A 223 -11.52 -4.48 1.80
N LEU A 224 -12.22 -5.59 1.49
CA LEU A 224 -11.58 -6.85 1.11
C LEU A 224 -10.77 -6.73 -0.19
N TYR A 225 -11.32 -6.04 -1.19
CA TYR A 225 -10.58 -5.83 -2.44
C TYR A 225 -9.31 -5.03 -2.18
N TYR A 226 -9.40 -3.98 -1.38
CA TYR A 226 -8.25 -3.16 -1.04
C TYR A 226 -7.28 -3.86 -0.08
N PHE A 227 -7.79 -4.72 0.80
CA PHE A 227 -6.99 -5.61 1.64
C PHE A 227 -6.06 -6.49 0.79
N PHE A 228 -6.56 -7.01 -0.34
CA PHE A 228 -5.71 -7.74 -1.28
C PHE A 228 -4.80 -6.81 -2.07
N VAL A 229 -5.33 -5.87 -2.85
CA VAL A 229 -4.49 -5.09 -3.79
C VAL A 229 -3.52 -4.14 -3.11
N PHE A 230 -3.80 -3.67 -1.90
CA PHE A 230 -2.91 -2.80 -1.12
C PHE A 230 -2.30 -3.52 0.08
N GLY A 231 -3.11 -4.21 0.88
CA GLY A 231 -2.61 -4.92 2.06
C GLY A 231 -1.63 -6.02 1.71
N ALA A 232 -1.98 -6.90 0.77
CA ALA A 232 -1.04 -7.93 0.30
C ALA A 232 0.15 -7.33 -0.46
N PHE A 233 -0.02 -6.18 -1.16
CA PHE A 233 1.12 -5.47 -1.73
C PHE A 233 2.13 -5.07 -0.65
N VAL A 234 1.67 -4.44 0.43
CA VAL A 234 2.54 -4.03 1.54
C VAL A 234 3.15 -5.25 2.22
N ALA A 235 2.35 -6.29 2.46
CA ALA A 235 2.81 -7.54 3.06
C ALA A 235 3.94 -8.19 2.25
N LEU A 236 3.76 -8.35 0.94
CA LEU A 236 4.82 -8.86 0.07
C LEU A 236 6.01 -7.90 -0.03
N ALA A 237 5.76 -6.58 -0.02
CA ALA A 237 6.85 -5.62 0.02
C ALA A 237 7.73 -5.78 1.27
N LEU A 238 7.16 -6.20 2.40
CA LEU A 238 7.89 -6.48 3.64
C LEU A 238 8.51 -7.88 3.64
N TRP A 239 7.81 -8.87 3.09
CA TRP A 239 8.16 -10.29 3.21
C TRP A 239 9.13 -10.79 2.13
N LEU A 240 9.04 -10.29 0.88
CA LEU A 240 9.82 -10.80 -0.24
C LEU A 240 11.34 -10.82 -0.03
N PRO A 241 11.99 -9.81 0.58
CA PRO A 241 13.44 -9.91 0.85
C PRO A 241 13.77 -11.10 1.75
N ARG A 242 12.98 -11.34 2.81
CA ARG A 242 13.15 -12.49 3.71
C ARG A 242 12.85 -13.81 2.99
N TYR A 243 11.78 -13.85 2.18
CA TYR A 243 11.45 -15.00 1.35
C TYR A 243 12.60 -15.39 0.42
N LEU A 244 13.17 -14.43 -0.29
CA LEU A 244 14.26 -14.67 -1.24
C LEU A 244 15.56 -15.13 -0.56
N THR A 245 15.87 -14.60 0.61
CA THR A 245 17.02 -15.05 1.39
C THR A 245 16.81 -16.47 1.93
N GLY A 246 15.59 -16.83 2.32
CA GLY A 246 15.28 -18.14 2.87
C GLY A 246 15.03 -19.22 1.82
N ALA A 247 14.19 -18.94 0.83
CA ALA A 247 13.78 -19.91 -0.17
C ALA A 247 14.84 -20.16 -1.26
N TYR A 248 15.58 -19.10 -1.65
CA TYR A 248 16.58 -19.17 -2.73
C TYR A 248 18.02 -19.03 -2.23
N GLY A 249 18.25 -18.82 -0.94
CA GLY A 249 19.60 -18.67 -0.37
C GLY A 249 20.35 -17.41 -0.84
N LEU A 250 19.62 -16.38 -1.31
CA LEU A 250 20.23 -15.18 -1.84
C LEU A 250 20.76 -14.28 -0.72
N ASP A 251 21.82 -13.54 -1.00
CA ASP A 251 22.26 -12.46 -0.11
C ASP A 251 21.23 -11.31 -0.06
N VAL A 252 21.30 -10.51 0.99
CA VAL A 252 20.30 -9.45 1.26
C VAL A 252 20.27 -8.38 0.16
N LYS A 253 21.41 -8.10 -0.47
CA LYS A 253 21.50 -7.11 -1.55
C LYS A 253 20.79 -7.61 -2.80
N THR A 254 21.08 -8.84 -3.23
CA THR A 254 20.42 -9.49 -4.37
C THR A 254 18.93 -9.69 -4.13
N ALA A 255 18.57 -10.16 -2.93
CA ALA A 255 17.16 -10.30 -2.52
C ALA A 255 16.41 -8.96 -2.55
N GLY A 256 17.03 -7.87 -2.10
CA GLY A 256 16.47 -6.52 -2.17
C GLY A 256 16.24 -6.05 -3.60
N LEU A 257 17.22 -6.26 -4.50
CA LEU A 257 17.10 -5.94 -5.92
C LEU A 257 15.92 -6.66 -6.58
N ILE A 258 15.81 -7.96 -6.35
CA ILE A 258 14.72 -8.78 -6.92
C ILE A 258 13.38 -8.38 -6.32
N ALA A 259 13.30 -8.15 -5.01
CA ALA A 259 12.07 -7.68 -4.37
C ALA A 259 11.63 -6.28 -4.87
N ALA A 260 12.58 -5.46 -5.36
CA ALA A 260 12.25 -4.18 -6.00
C ALA A 260 11.53 -4.39 -7.35
N CYS A 261 11.82 -5.47 -8.09
CA CYS A 261 11.11 -5.82 -9.33
C CYS A 261 9.60 -6.03 -9.12
N TYR A 262 9.19 -6.41 -7.91
CA TYR A 262 7.78 -6.42 -7.52
C TYR A 262 7.28 -5.02 -7.12
N SER A 263 8.04 -4.32 -6.28
CA SER A 263 7.58 -3.08 -5.64
C SER A 263 7.50 -1.89 -6.60
N ILE A 264 8.37 -1.84 -7.62
CA ILE A 264 8.37 -0.78 -8.63
C ILE A 264 7.08 -0.81 -9.47
N PRO A 265 6.74 -1.90 -10.18
CA PRO A 265 5.50 -1.95 -10.95
C PRO A 265 4.27 -1.81 -10.06
N ALA A 266 4.28 -2.44 -8.88
CA ALA A 266 3.19 -2.34 -7.92
C ALA A 266 2.94 -0.90 -7.42
N SER A 267 3.87 0.02 -7.58
CA SER A 267 3.72 1.42 -7.17
C SER A 267 3.43 2.35 -8.34
N LEU A 268 4.22 2.28 -9.42
CA LEU A 268 4.16 3.24 -10.52
C LEU A 268 2.94 3.05 -11.43
N PHE A 269 2.57 1.81 -11.72
CA PHE A 269 1.45 1.53 -12.64
C PHE A 269 0.07 1.84 -12.04
N ARG A 270 0.01 2.36 -10.83
CA ARG A 270 -1.23 2.90 -10.25
C ARG A 270 -1.80 4.05 -11.08
N ILE A 271 -0.95 4.86 -11.71
CA ILE A 271 -1.37 5.93 -12.61
C ILE A 271 -2.08 5.34 -13.83
N VAL A 272 -1.49 4.28 -14.43
CA VAL A 272 -2.08 3.54 -15.55
C VAL A 272 -3.40 2.90 -15.15
N GLY A 273 -3.49 2.34 -13.94
CA GLY A 273 -4.71 1.74 -13.41
C GLY A 273 -5.87 2.74 -13.30
N GLY A 274 -5.58 3.98 -12.89
CA GLY A 274 -6.56 5.06 -12.85
C GLY A 274 -7.07 5.42 -14.24
N TRP A 275 -6.14 5.69 -15.17
CA TRP A 275 -6.47 5.99 -16.57
C TRP A 275 -7.26 4.86 -17.25
N LEU A 276 -6.85 3.61 -17.04
CA LEU A 276 -7.53 2.45 -17.59
C LEU A 276 -8.94 2.29 -17.01
N SER A 277 -9.09 2.53 -15.70
CA SER A 277 -10.39 2.51 -15.03
C SER A 277 -11.35 3.59 -15.56
N ASP A 278 -10.81 4.75 -15.97
CA ASP A 278 -11.60 5.80 -16.61
C ASP A 278 -12.05 5.43 -18.02
N ARG A 279 -11.25 4.62 -18.77
CA ARG A 279 -11.55 4.26 -20.17
C ARG A 279 -12.42 3.02 -20.33
N ILE A 280 -12.12 1.95 -19.61
CA ILE A 280 -12.76 0.65 -19.78
C ILE A 280 -13.62 0.22 -18.60
N GLY A 281 -13.68 1.07 -17.56
CA GLY A 281 -14.41 0.82 -16.33
C GLY A 281 -13.63 0.08 -15.26
N ALA A 282 -13.79 0.56 -14.01
CA ALA A 282 -13.09 0.04 -12.86
C ALA A 282 -13.39 -1.46 -12.61
N ARG A 283 -14.62 -1.92 -12.95
CA ARG A 283 -15.04 -3.32 -12.80
C ARG A 283 -14.20 -4.26 -13.67
N ARG A 284 -14.01 -3.93 -14.96
CA ARG A 284 -13.16 -4.73 -15.89
C ARG A 284 -11.72 -4.78 -15.40
N VAL A 285 -11.18 -3.65 -14.96
CA VAL A 285 -9.83 -3.57 -14.40
C VAL A 285 -9.70 -4.47 -13.17
N MET A 286 -10.72 -4.52 -12.30
CA MET A 286 -10.73 -5.41 -11.13
C MET A 286 -10.79 -6.90 -11.51
N TYR A 287 -11.57 -7.28 -12.54
CA TYR A 287 -11.57 -8.66 -13.05
C TYR A 287 -10.19 -9.06 -13.57
N TRP A 288 -9.53 -8.20 -14.34
CA TRP A 288 -8.16 -8.46 -14.80
C TRP A 288 -7.19 -8.56 -13.63
N THR A 289 -7.28 -7.61 -12.69
CA THR A 289 -6.44 -7.61 -11.49
C THR A 289 -6.57 -8.92 -10.72
N PHE A 290 -7.77 -9.32 -10.37
CA PHE A 290 -7.97 -10.52 -9.56
C PHE A 290 -7.71 -11.80 -10.35
N GLY A 291 -8.13 -11.88 -11.61
CA GLY A 291 -7.90 -13.03 -12.46
C GLY A 291 -6.42 -13.33 -12.66
N VAL A 292 -5.65 -12.32 -13.10
CA VAL A 292 -4.19 -12.51 -13.28
C VAL A 292 -3.47 -12.72 -11.96
N SER A 293 -3.86 -12.01 -10.89
CA SER A 293 -3.28 -12.22 -9.57
C SER A 293 -3.55 -13.63 -9.04
N ALA A 294 -4.73 -14.20 -9.30
CA ALA A 294 -5.05 -15.57 -8.92
C ALA A 294 -4.15 -16.57 -9.66
N VAL A 295 -3.93 -16.40 -10.96
CA VAL A 295 -3.01 -17.24 -11.74
C VAL A 295 -1.58 -17.09 -11.22
N CYS A 296 -1.09 -15.87 -11.01
CA CYS A 296 0.26 -15.65 -10.51
C CYS A 296 0.46 -16.27 -9.11
N THR A 297 -0.48 -16.04 -8.19
CA THR A 297 -0.37 -16.58 -6.83
C THR A 297 -0.53 -18.09 -6.79
N PHE A 298 -1.37 -18.69 -7.66
CA PHE A 298 -1.47 -20.12 -7.82
C PHE A 298 -0.13 -20.73 -8.26
N LEU A 299 0.50 -20.19 -9.30
CA LEU A 299 1.79 -20.68 -9.79
C LEU A 299 2.89 -20.50 -8.75
N LEU A 300 2.91 -19.36 -8.03
CA LEU A 300 3.89 -19.10 -6.97
C LEU A 300 3.65 -19.95 -5.71
N SER A 301 2.43 -20.43 -5.49
CA SER A 301 2.08 -21.26 -4.34
C SER A 301 2.63 -22.68 -4.41
N TYR A 302 3.09 -23.11 -5.60
CA TYR A 302 3.56 -24.48 -5.81
C TYR A 302 4.88 -24.71 -5.07
N PRO A 303 4.92 -25.63 -4.08
CA PRO A 303 6.15 -25.92 -3.35
C PRO A 303 7.11 -26.73 -4.21
N SER A 304 8.41 -26.65 -3.90
CA SER A 304 9.39 -27.54 -4.50
C SER A 304 9.02 -29.00 -4.16
N THR A 305 8.68 -29.78 -5.17
CA THR A 305 8.19 -31.16 -5.03
C THR A 305 9.05 -32.09 -5.87
N THR A 306 9.49 -33.19 -5.27
CA THR A 306 10.14 -34.30 -5.98
C THR A 306 9.10 -35.38 -6.27
N TYR A 307 8.92 -35.67 -7.54
CA TYR A 307 8.04 -36.74 -8.01
C TYR A 307 8.87 -38.00 -8.29
N VAL A 308 8.40 -39.12 -7.79
CA VAL A 308 8.93 -40.45 -8.13
C VAL A 308 7.88 -41.12 -8.98
N ILE A 309 8.21 -41.44 -10.22
CA ILE A 309 7.31 -42.10 -11.18
C ILE A 309 7.85 -43.49 -11.47
N ASP A 310 7.00 -44.49 -11.38
CA ASP A 310 7.33 -45.84 -11.77
C ASP A 310 7.39 -45.94 -13.31
N GLY A 311 8.62 -45.89 -13.85
CA GLY A 311 8.89 -46.02 -15.28
C GLY A 311 9.12 -47.46 -15.68
N ILE A 312 9.06 -47.74 -16.99
CA ILE A 312 9.26 -49.08 -17.56
C ILE A 312 10.65 -49.63 -17.19
N ASN A 313 11.65 -48.78 -17.04
CA ASN A 313 13.04 -49.14 -16.71
C ASN A 313 13.41 -48.90 -15.24
N GLY A 314 12.42 -48.71 -14.35
CA GLY A 314 12.61 -48.42 -12.93
C GLY A 314 12.12 -47.05 -12.53
N PRO A 315 12.16 -46.70 -11.22
CA PRO A 315 11.68 -45.40 -10.73
C PRO A 315 12.51 -44.25 -11.28
N MET A 316 11.80 -43.21 -11.76
CA MET A 316 12.41 -42.00 -12.24
C MET A 316 12.03 -40.86 -11.29
N GLU A 317 13.03 -40.10 -10.86
CA GLU A 317 12.83 -38.94 -10.01
C GLU A 317 12.97 -37.65 -10.82
N PHE A 318 12.01 -36.74 -10.70
CA PHE A 318 12.15 -35.39 -11.20
C PHE A 318 11.66 -34.37 -10.18
N ARG A 319 12.36 -33.24 -10.12
CA ARG A 319 12.03 -32.14 -9.22
C ARG A 319 11.34 -31.03 -9.97
N LEU A 320 10.12 -30.69 -9.54
CA LEU A 320 9.37 -29.53 -10.00
C LEU A 320 9.47 -28.42 -8.95
N ALA A 321 9.99 -27.28 -9.34
CA ALA A 321 10.11 -26.10 -8.49
C ALA A 321 10.05 -24.83 -9.35
N VAL A 322 9.53 -23.76 -8.79
CA VAL A 322 9.54 -22.45 -9.44
C VAL A 322 10.96 -21.90 -9.37
N GLY A 323 11.64 -21.83 -10.51
CA GLY A 323 12.98 -21.26 -10.61
C GLY A 323 12.96 -19.74 -10.37
N LEU A 324 14.13 -19.17 -10.09
CA LEU A 324 14.25 -17.76 -9.76
C LEU A 324 13.74 -16.83 -10.87
N VAL A 325 14.04 -17.11 -12.14
CA VAL A 325 13.59 -16.27 -13.28
C VAL A 325 12.08 -16.29 -13.44
N PRO A 326 11.38 -17.44 -13.51
CA PRO A 326 9.92 -17.49 -13.48
C PRO A 326 9.32 -16.79 -12.26
N PHE A 327 9.96 -16.92 -11.09
CA PHE A 327 9.53 -16.21 -9.87
C PHE A 327 9.55 -14.69 -10.07
N ILE A 328 10.64 -14.13 -10.59
CA ILE A 328 10.78 -12.69 -10.84
C ILE A 328 9.71 -12.20 -11.82
N VAL A 329 9.46 -12.92 -12.89
CA VAL A 329 8.42 -12.58 -13.87
C VAL A 329 7.03 -12.59 -13.22
N LEU A 330 6.71 -13.63 -12.46
CA LEU A 330 5.40 -13.77 -11.81
C LEU A 330 5.17 -12.67 -10.76
N VAL A 331 6.17 -12.32 -9.95
CA VAL A 331 6.00 -11.24 -8.96
C VAL A 331 5.96 -9.87 -9.61
N PHE A 332 6.66 -9.65 -10.73
CA PHE A 332 6.54 -8.42 -11.52
C PHE A 332 5.11 -8.25 -12.06
N VAL A 333 4.56 -9.28 -12.69
CA VAL A 333 3.19 -9.28 -13.23
C VAL A 333 2.17 -9.11 -12.11
N LEU A 334 2.34 -9.81 -11.00
CA LEU A 334 1.50 -9.66 -9.82
C LEU A 334 1.49 -8.21 -9.32
N GLY A 335 2.67 -7.61 -9.16
CA GLY A 335 2.82 -6.22 -8.74
C GLY A 335 2.14 -5.23 -9.69
N PHE A 336 2.31 -5.43 -11.00
CA PHE A 336 1.66 -4.63 -12.04
C PHE A 336 0.13 -4.66 -11.89
N PHE A 337 -0.48 -5.84 -11.86
CA PHE A 337 -1.93 -5.95 -11.76
C PHE A 337 -2.49 -5.49 -10.41
N MET A 338 -1.79 -5.74 -9.29
CA MET A 338 -2.17 -5.17 -8.00
C MET A 338 -2.15 -3.64 -8.02
N SER A 339 -1.23 -3.03 -8.78
CA SER A 339 -1.17 -1.58 -8.95
C SER A 339 -2.40 -1.02 -9.68
N LEU A 340 -2.84 -1.69 -10.75
CA LEU A 340 -4.07 -1.35 -11.45
C LEU A 340 -5.29 -1.43 -10.52
N GLY A 341 -5.39 -2.52 -9.76
CA GLY A 341 -6.48 -2.74 -8.81
C GLY A 341 -6.56 -1.70 -7.70
N LYS A 342 -5.41 -1.20 -7.20
CA LYS A 342 -5.39 -0.13 -6.19
C LYS A 342 -6.10 1.13 -6.66
N ALA A 343 -5.94 1.51 -7.91
CA ALA A 343 -6.63 2.65 -8.50
C ALA A 343 -8.11 2.34 -8.77
N ALA A 344 -8.41 1.14 -9.28
CA ALA A 344 -9.76 0.73 -9.62
C ALA A 344 -10.69 0.67 -8.38
N VAL A 345 -10.21 0.18 -7.23
CA VAL A 345 -11.01 0.20 -5.99
C VAL A 345 -11.37 1.62 -5.59
N TYR A 346 -10.41 2.56 -5.63
CA TYR A 346 -10.69 3.96 -5.28
C TYR A 346 -11.57 4.68 -6.30
N LYS A 347 -11.57 4.26 -7.57
CA LYS A 347 -12.50 4.78 -8.58
C LYS A 347 -13.95 4.37 -8.31
N HIS A 348 -14.18 3.19 -7.73
CA HIS A 348 -15.54 2.75 -7.34
C HIS A 348 -16.14 3.61 -6.23
N ILE A 349 -15.33 4.13 -5.29
CA ILE A 349 -15.83 4.80 -4.08
C ILE A 349 -16.70 6.02 -4.41
N PRO A 350 -16.27 7.01 -5.20
CA PRO A 350 -17.10 8.17 -5.52
C PRO A 350 -18.34 7.83 -6.37
N VAL A 351 -18.29 6.75 -7.15
CA VAL A 351 -19.43 6.30 -7.95
C VAL A 351 -20.55 5.74 -7.06
N TYR A 352 -20.19 4.95 -6.04
CA TYR A 352 -21.17 4.33 -5.14
C TYR A 352 -21.53 5.20 -3.94
N TYR A 353 -20.64 6.10 -3.51
CA TYR A 353 -20.79 6.93 -2.31
C TYR A 353 -20.40 8.39 -2.58
N PRO A 354 -21.08 9.11 -3.50
CA PRO A 354 -20.67 10.47 -3.91
C PRO A 354 -20.67 11.45 -2.74
N ASN A 355 -21.56 11.27 -1.75
CA ASN A 355 -21.68 12.14 -0.58
C ASN A 355 -20.77 11.75 0.60
N ASN A 356 -20.11 10.57 0.55
CA ASN A 356 -19.32 10.03 1.64
C ASN A 356 -17.95 9.48 1.17
N VAL A 357 -17.40 10.06 0.12
CA VAL A 357 -16.16 9.58 -0.52
C VAL A 357 -15.01 9.51 0.48
N GLY A 358 -14.83 10.56 1.30
CA GLY A 358 -13.75 10.63 2.28
C GLY A 358 -13.89 9.57 3.38
N ALA A 359 -15.09 9.41 3.92
CA ALA A 359 -15.37 8.46 4.99
C ALA A 359 -15.19 7.00 4.52
N VAL A 360 -15.78 6.65 3.38
CA VAL A 360 -15.65 5.29 2.80
C VAL A 360 -14.21 5.01 2.37
N GLY A 361 -13.57 5.97 1.70
CA GLY A 361 -12.16 5.86 1.30
C GLY A 361 -11.21 5.71 2.50
N GLY A 362 -11.50 6.40 3.60
CA GLY A 362 -10.76 6.29 4.85
C GLY A 362 -10.86 4.91 5.48
N VAL A 363 -12.07 4.36 5.58
CA VAL A 363 -12.31 3.01 6.13
C VAL A 363 -11.71 1.92 5.24
N VAL A 364 -11.93 1.99 3.92
CA VAL A 364 -11.34 1.06 2.95
C VAL A 364 -9.81 1.13 3.00
N GLY A 365 -9.25 2.35 3.10
CA GLY A 365 -7.82 2.57 3.21
C GLY A 365 -7.21 2.04 4.52
N MET A 366 -7.91 2.19 5.64
CA MET A 366 -7.51 1.66 6.94
C MET A 366 -7.52 0.12 6.93
N ILE A 367 -8.61 -0.50 6.51
CA ILE A 367 -8.75 -1.97 6.48
C ILE A 367 -7.75 -2.58 5.50
N GLY A 368 -7.58 -1.96 4.32
CA GLY A 368 -6.55 -2.36 3.37
C GLY A 368 -5.14 -2.24 3.95
N GLY A 369 -4.86 -1.15 4.70
CA GLY A 369 -3.60 -1.00 5.42
C GLY A 369 -3.37 -2.09 6.47
N LEU A 370 -4.40 -2.45 7.25
CA LEU A 370 -4.33 -3.55 8.22
C LEU A 370 -4.01 -4.91 7.59
N GLY A 371 -4.29 -5.11 6.29
CA GLY A 371 -3.81 -6.28 5.55
C GLY A 371 -2.28 -6.37 5.54
N GLY A 372 -1.61 -5.24 5.39
CA GLY A 372 -0.14 -5.14 5.50
C GLY A 372 0.40 -5.41 6.91
N PHE A 373 -0.44 -5.36 7.95
CA PHE A 373 -0.10 -5.79 9.31
C PHE A 373 -0.34 -7.28 9.52
N ILE A 374 -1.54 -7.76 9.18
CA ILE A 374 -1.98 -9.13 9.47
C ILE A 374 -1.20 -10.15 8.63
N LEU A 375 -1.07 -9.90 7.33
CA LEU A 375 -0.53 -10.89 6.40
C LEU A 375 0.94 -11.27 6.66
N PRO A 376 1.90 -10.35 6.94
CA PRO A 376 3.28 -10.77 7.23
C PRO A 376 3.41 -11.63 8.48
N ILE A 377 2.57 -11.38 9.51
CA ILE A 377 2.51 -12.21 10.71
C ILE A 377 2.00 -13.61 10.34
N THR A 378 0.94 -13.67 9.55
CA THR A 378 0.38 -14.94 9.08
C THR A 378 1.36 -15.69 8.19
N PHE A 379 2.10 -15.00 7.30
CA PHE A 379 3.16 -15.61 6.48
C PHE A 379 4.25 -16.24 7.34
N GLY A 380 4.68 -15.54 8.38
CA GLY A 380 5.66 -16.05 9.33
C GLY A 380 5.13 -17.26 10.09
N ALA A 381 3.93 -17.17 10.64
CA ALA A 381 3.30 -18.28 11.38
C ALA A 381 3.09 -19.52 10.51
N MET A 382 2.66 -19.34 9.26
CA MET A 382 2.52 -20.45 8.30
C MET A 382 3.88 -21.06 7.97
N ASN A 383 4.91 -20.24 7.80
CA ASN A 383 6.26 -20.72 7.52
C ASN A 383 6.84 -21.50 8.71
N ASP A 384 6.68 -21.00 9.93
CA ASP A 384 7.12 -21.67 11.15
C ASP A 384 6.36 -22.99 11.38
N ALA A 385 5.04 -23.04 11.07
CA ALA A 385 4.21 -24.22 11.30
C ALA A 385 4.34 -25.28 10.20
N LEU A 386 4.44 -24.88 8.93
CA LEU A 386 4.43 -25.78 7.78
C LEU A 386 5.84 -26.08 7.25
N GLY A 387 6.82 -25.20 7.51
CA GLY A 387 8.16 -25.30 6.93
C GLY A 387 8.21 -25.09 5.41
N ILE A 388 7.16 -24.45 4.84
CA ILE A 388 7.01 -24.27 3.38
C ILE A 388 7.01 -22.79 3.03
N TRP A 389 8.05 -22.32 2.36
CA TRP A 389 8.18 -20.89 1.98
C TRP A 389 7.02 -20.39 1.12
N THR A 390 6.50 -21.22 0.20
CA THR A 390 5.42 -20.83 -0.71
C THR A 390 4.05 -20.72 -0.04
N SER A 391 3.92 -21.06 1.24
CA SER A 391 2.67 -20.96 2.01
C SER A 391 2.05 -19.56 2.01
N CYS A 392 2.88 -18.51 1.98
CA CYS A 392 2.41 -17.13 1.86
C CYS A 392 1.62 -16.90 0.55
N PHE A 393 2.06 -17.49 -0.57
CA PHE A 393 1.35 -17.40 -1.84
C PHE A 393 0.10 -18.28 -1.87
N MET A 394 0.08 -19.42 -1.16
CA MET A 394 -1.14 -20.22 -0.97
C MET A 394 -2.23 -19.39 -0.30
N LEU A 395 -1.88 -18.68 0.78
CA LEU A 395 -2.82 -17.79 1.47
C LEU A 395 -3.31 -16.66 0.54
N LEU A 396 -2.41 -16.05 -0.21
CA LEU A 396 -2.78 -14.99 -1.15
C LEU A 396 -3.66 -15.50 -2.29
N PHE A 397 -3.44 -16.71 -2.76
CA PHE A 397 -4.30 -17.36 -3.76
C PHE A 397 -5.72 -17.56 -3.23
N VAL A 398 -5.87 -18.05 -2.00
CA VAL A 398 -7.19 -18.18 -1.36
C VAL A 398 -7.87 -16.82 -1.19
N LEU A 399 -7.11 -15.82 -0.74
CA LEU A 399 -7.62 -14.45 -0.53
C LEU A 399 -8.11 -13.81 -1.82
N VAL A 400 -7.30 -13.86 -2.89
CA VAL A 400 -7.68 -13.26 -4.18
C VAL A 400 -8.83 -14.01 -4.85
N SER A 401 -8.84 -15.34 -4.75
CA SER A 401 -9.93 -16.16 -5.28
C SER A 401 -11.24 -15.87 -4.56
N THR A 402 -11.22 -15.73 -3.24
CA THR A 402 -12.38 -15.32 -2.44
C THR A 402 -12.86 -13.93 -2.86
N ALA A 403 -11.95 -12.97 -3.04
CA ALA A 403 -12.30 -11.62 -3.48
C ALA A 403 -12.93 -11.63 -4.88
N LEU A 404 -12.36 -12.40 -5.82
CA LEU A 404 -12.87 -12.54 -7.19
C LEU A 404 -14.28 -13.15 -7.21
N VAL A 405 -14.46 -14.26 -6.51
CA VAL A 405 -15.74 -14.98 -6.42
C VAL A 405 -16.80 -14.07 -5.78
N TRP A 406 -16.48 -13.43 -4.65
CA TRP A 406 -17.41 -12.51 -3.99
C TRP A 406 -17.75 -11.31 -4.88
N MET A 407 -16.77 -10.74 -5.55
CA MET A 407 -17.00 -9.66 -6.52
C MET A 407 -17.95 -10.11 -7.63
N HIS A 408 -17.69 -11.27 -8.24
CA HIS A 408 -18.51 -11.80 -9.33
C HIS A 408 -19.98 -11.99 -8.93
N PHE A 409 -20.23 -12.66 -7.81
CA PHE A 409 -21.60 -12.86 -7.31
C PHE A 409 -22.28 -11.56 -6.88
N ALA A 410 -21.52 -10.63 -6.26
CA ALA A 410 -22.06 -9.34 -5.88
C ALA A 410 -22.50 -8.50 -7.08
N ILE A 411 -21.70 -8.52 -8.15
CA ILE A 411 -22.02 -7.83 -9.40
C ILE A 411 -23.27 -8.43 -10.03
N ARG A 412 -23.30 -9.76 -10.21
CA ARG A 412 -24.48 -10.44 -10.77
C ARG A 412 -25.77 -10.15 -9.98
N ARG A 413 -25.67 -10.18 -8.65
CA ARG A 413 -26.85 -9.87 -7.80
C ARG A 413 -27.31 -8.42 -7.97
N MET A 414 -26.39 -7.47 -8.10
CA MET A 414 -26.74 -6.06 -8.33
C MET A 414 -27.36 -5.85 -9.70
N ASP A 415 -26.82 -6.48 -10.73
CA ASP A 415 -27.33 -6.37 -12.10
C ASP A 415 -28.73 -6.93 -12.22
N VAL A 416 -29.00 -8.12 -11.64
CA VAL A 416 -30.34 -8.74 -11.60
C VAL A 416 -31.33 -7.90 -10.81
N SER A 417 -30.91 -7.28 -9.69
CA SER A 417 -31.83 -6.51 -8.82
C SER A 417 -32.17 -5.12 -9.37
N ARG A 418 -31.27 -4.50 -10.14
CA ARG A 418 -31.45 -3.13 -10.65
C ARG A 418 -32.01 -3.07 -12.07
N HIS A 419 -31.70 -4.04 -12.91
CA HIS A 419 -32.10 -4.09 -14.31
C HIS A 419 -32.38 -5.53 -14.75
N PRO A 420 -33.57 -6.06 -14.41
CA PRO A 420 -33.93 -7.43 -14.78
C PRO A 420 -33.98 -7.68 -16.30
N GLN A 421 -33.96 -6.62 -17.11
CA GLN A 421 -34.00 -6.70 -18.57
C GLN A 421 -32.66 -6.49 -19.26
N ILE A 422 -31.59 -6.10 -18.52
CA ILE A 422 -30.26 -5.87 -19.09
C ILE A 422 -29.41 -7.13 -18.88
N THR A 423 -29.46 -8.02 -19.83
CA THR A 423 -28.59 -9.23 -19.90
C THR A 423 -27.32 -9.01 -20.71
N GLY A 424 -26.98 -7.80 -21.06
CA GLY A 424 -25.83 -7.44 -21.88
C GLY A 424 -24.77 -6.61 -21.13
N ASP A 425 -23.59 -6.53 -21.74
CA ASP A 425 -22.32 -5.93 -21.29
C ASP A 425 -22.31 -4.44 -20.91
N THR A 426 -23.44 -3.80 -20.71
CA THR A 426 -23.57 -2.38 -20.36
C THR A 426 -23.47 -2.20 -18.86
N ASP A 427 -22.37 -1.91 -18.45
CA ASP A 427 -21.80 -2.41 -17.29
C ASP A 427 -21.87 -1.52 -16.07
N LEU A 428 -21.79 -0.23 -16.15
CA LEU A 428 -21.55 0.55 -14.94
C LEU A 428 -22.15 1.94 -15.08
N PRO A 429 -22.68 2.52 -13.98
CA PRO A 429 -23.03 3.94 -13.95
C PRO A 429 -21.89 4.85 -14.39
N GLU A 430 -20.63 4.42 -14.18
CA GLU A 430 -19.44 5.15 -14.61
C GLU A 430 -19.13 5.09 -16.11
N ILE A 431 -19.76 4.17 -16.85
CA ILE A 431 -19.55 4.02 -18.30
C ILE A 431 -20.78 4.50 -19.10
N MET A 432 -21.92 4.71 -18.47
CA MET A 432 -23.06 5.29 -19.17
C MET A 432 -22.68 6.71 -19.64
N PRO A 433 -22.78 7.00 -20.98
CA PRO A 433 -22.69 8.38 -21.42
C PRO A 433 -23.73 9.16 -20.62
N GLN A 434 -23.33 10.25 -19.97
CA GLN A 434 -24.30 11.15 -19.37
C GLN A 434 -25.22 11.61 -20.50
N ALA A 435 -26.43 11.04 -20.51
CA ALA A 435 -27.47 11.48 -21.42
C ALA A 435 -27.69 12.97 -21.14
N GLY A 436 -27.29 13.79 -22.10
CA GLY A 436 -27.45 15.21 -22.24
C GLY A 436 -27.72 16.03 -20.97
N ARG A 437 -26.72 16.73 -20.49
CA ARG A 437 -26.91 18.04 -19.88
C ARG A 437 -26.46 19.11 -20.83
#